data_a026f3fd7851ebd612372f7dcd9040ad
#
_entry.id   a026f3fd7851ebd612372f7dcd9040ad
#
_cell.length_a   1.000
_cell.length_b   1.000
_cell.length_c   1.000
_cell.angle_alpha   90.00
_cell.angle_beta   90.00
_cell.angle_gamma   90.00
#
_symmetry.space_group_name_H-M   'P 1'
#
loop_
_entity.id
_entity.type
_entity.pdbx_description
1 polymer ?
#
loop_
_entity_poly.entity_id
_entity_poly.type
_entity_poly.pdbx_seq_one_letter_code
_entity_poly.pdbx_strand_id
1 'polypeptide(L)'
;MTCFMHSAGVREKNIIQINFWIFALNGIRDIIPDAKVKKLYVYDYNYTGCISCYACKRMNGKSCGKCGKKDDISGLLFEVSRAEGIVIGSPVYFHDIPGQLRSLMERLLYPYLVYGKEYYSIAPCKMPTAFIYTMNATEEK
;
A
#
# COMPACT_ATOMS: atom_id res chain seq x y z
N MET A 1 -14.11 2.88 -11.24
CA MET A 1 -13.07 3.23 -10.24
C MET A 1 -12.54 1.96 -9.62
N THR A 2 -11.24 1.74 -9.68
CA THR A 2 -10.60 0.57 -9.07
C THR A 2 -9.95 1.03 -7.76
N CYS A 3 -10.44 0.55 -6.64
CA CYS A 3 -9.92 0.84 -5.33
C CYS A 3 -9.24 -0.41 -4.76
N PHE A 4 -8.01 -0.26 -4.27
CA PHE A 4 -7.33 -1.35 -3.56
C PHE A 4 -7.48 -1.14 -2.06
N MET A 5 -7.93 -2.19 -1.39
CA MET A 5 -7.98 -2.25 0.06
C MET A 5 -6.90 -3.20 0.56
N HIS A 6 -6.05 -2.68 1.43
CA HIS A 6 -4.92 -3.41 1.95
C HIS A 6 -5.09 -3.66 3.45
N SER A 7 -4.95 -4.90 3.89
CA SER A 7 -4.91 -5.25 5.30
C SER A 7 -3.53 -5.78 5.67
N ALA A 8 -2.84 -5.07 6.55
CA ALA A 8 -1.66 -5.56 7.25
C ALA A 8 -2.11 -6.01 8.63
N GLY A 9 -2.55 -7.21 8.77
CA GLY A 9 -2.94 -7.74 10.08
C GLY A 9 -2.86 -9.25 10.08
N VAL A 10 -2.68 -9.79 11.26
CA VAL A 10 -2.63 -11.21 11.54
C VAL A 10 -3.73 -11.95 10.77
N ARG A 11 -3.40 -13.09 10.23
CA ARG A 11 -4.24 -14.04 9.47
C ARG A 11 -5.57 -14.39 10.17
N GLU A 12 -5.70 -14.04 11.43
CA GLU A 12 -6.89 -14.25 12.23
C GLU A 12 -7.75 -12.98 12.29
N LYS A 13 -8.93 -13.16 11.84
CA LYS A 13 -10.22 -12.50 12.03
C LYS A 13 -10.31 -11.57 13.26
N ASN A 14 -9.46 -10.55 13.30
CA ASN A 14 -9.69 -9.50 14.28
C ASN A 14 -11.00 -8.79 13.87
N ILE A 15 -12.06 -9.09 14.57
CA ILE A 15 -13.44 -8.61 14.33
C ILE A 15 -13.45 -7.07 14.17
N ILE A 16 -12.61 -6.37 14.91
CA ILE A 16 -12.48 -4.91 14.85
C ILE A 16 -11.99 -4.47 13.47
N GLN A 17 -10.93 -5.09 12.95
CA GLN A 17 -10.42 -4.74 11.61
C GLN A 17 -11.41 -5.10 10.51
N ILE A 18 -12.11 -6.22 10.63
CA ILE A 18 -13.12 -6.64 9.65
C ILE A 18 -14.25 -5.61 9.58
N ASN A 19 -14.75 -5.15 10.72
CA ASN A 19 -15.80 -4.15 10.77
C ASN A 19 -15.37 -2.82 10.12
N PHE A 20 -14.17 -2.34 10.39
CA PHE A 20 -13.64 -1.13 9.72
C PHE A 20 -13.56 -1.29 8.20
N TRP A 21 -13.18 -2.48 7.73
CA TRP A 21 -13.17 -2.76 6.29
C TRP A 21 -14.57 -2.75 5.68
N ILE A 22 -15.56 -3.31 6.39
CA ILE A 22 -16.96 -3.30 5.95
C ILE A 22 -17.46 -1.85 5.86
N PHE A 23 -17.18 -1.02 6.86
CA PHE A 23 -17.57 0.40 6.84
C PHE A 23 -16.90 1.15 5.68
N ALA A 24 -15.62 0.98 5.47
CA ALA A 24 -14.90 1.62 4.36
C ALA A 24 -15.45 1.17 2.99
N LEU A 25 -15.72 -0.12 2.83
CA LEU A 25 -16.33 -0.69 1.61
C LEU A 25 -17.72 -0.12 1.34
N ASN A 26 -18.56 -0.07 2.37
CA ASN A 26 -19.91 0.45 2.25
C ASN A 26 -19.86 1.94 1.88
N GLY A 27 -19.06 2.75 2.58
CA GLY A 27 -18.90 4.16 2.26
C GLY A 27 -18.40 4.41 0.82
N ILE A 28 -17.50 3.57 0.29
CA ILE A 28 -17.08 3.66 -1.12
C ILE A 28 -18.24 3.34 -2.06
N ARG A 29 -19.01 2.28 -1.79
CA ARG A 29 -20.12 1.85 -2.63
C ARG A 29 -21.33 2.78 -2.58
N ASP A 30 -21.56 3.44 -1.45
CA ASP A 30 -22.61 4.43 -1.29
C ASP A 30 -22.38 5.65 -2.22
N ILE A 31 -21.11 6.00 -2.44
CA ILE A 31 -20.74 7.15 -3.30
C ILE A 31 -20.49 6.68 -4.74
N ILE A 32 -19.92 5.50 -4.93
CA ILE A 32 -19.54 4.93 -6.23
C ILE A 32 -20.05 3.48 -6.31
N PRO A 33 -21.32 3.26 -6.67
CA PRO A 33 -21.93 1.93 -6.66
C PRO A 33 -21.18 0.88 -7.50
N ASP A 34 -20.59 1.29 -8.63
CA ASP A 34 -19.85 0.42 -9.54
C ASP A 34 -18.35 0.33 -9.22
N ALA A 35 -17.90 0.74 -8.04
CA ALA A 35 -16.51 0.67 -7.64
C ALA A 35 -16.01 -0.79 -7.62
N LYS A 36 -14.99 -1.08 -8.41
CA LYS A 36 -14.28 -2.36 -8.34
C LYS A 36 -13.27 -2.32 -7.21
N VAL A 37 -13.53 -3.07 -6.14
CA VAL A 37 -12.67 -3.12 -4.97
C VAL A 37 -11.93 -4.45 -4.93
N LYS A 38 -10.61 -4.39 -4.88
CA LYS A 38 -9.74 -5.55 -4.69
C LYS A 38 -9.15 -5.52 -3.28
N LYS A 39 -9.49 -6.51 -2.46
CA LYS A 39 -8.94 -6.68 -1.11
C LYS A 39 -7.67 -7.52 -1.16
N LEU A 40 -6.66 -7.09 -0.43
CA LEU A 40 -5.34 -7.72 -0.39
C LEU A 40 -4.87 -7.88 1.05
N TYR A 41 -4.20 -9.00 1.32
CA TYR A 41 -3.53 -9.26 2.58
C TYR A 41 -2.03 -9.41 2.30
N VAL A 42 -1.19 -8.56 2.91
CA VAL A 42 0.26 -8.59 2.69
C VAL A 42 0.90 -9.91 3.10
N TYR A 43 0.32 -10.59 4.05
CA TYR A 43 0.84 -11.88 4.56
C TYR A 43 0.54 -13.08 3.65
N ASP A 44 -0.27 -12.90 2.61
CA ASP A 44 -0.51 -13.94 1.60
C ASP A 44 0.60 -14.01 0.55
N TYR A 45 1.56 -13.08 0.61
CA TYR A 45 2.65 -12.97 -0.36
C TYR A 45 4.01 -13.18 0.32
N ASN A 46 4.89 -13.90 -0.36
CA ASN A 46 6.28 -14.06 0.06
C ASN A 46 7.17 -13.01 -0.62
N TYR A 47 7.60 -12.01 0.14
CA TYR A 47 8.44 -10.93 -0.37
C TYR A 47 9.29 -10.29 0.73
N THR A 48 10.24 -9.48 0.31
CA THR A 48 11.06 -8.65 1.21
C THR A 48 10.98 -7.19 0.80
N GLY A 49 11.42 -6.30 1.67
CA GLY A 49 11.50 -4.88 1.43
C GLY A 49 12.46 -4.48 0.30
N CYS A 50 12.71 -3.19 0.18
CA CYS A 50 13.65 -2.65 -0.78
C CYS A 50 15.09 -3.07 -0.43
N ILE A 51 15.80 -3.61 -1.40
CA ILE A 51 17.20 -4.04 -1.27
C ILE A 51 18.19 -3.01 -1.84
N SER A 52 17.74 -1.80 -2.10
CA SER A 52 18.57 -0.70 -2.62
C SER A 52 19.35 -1.03 -3.91
N CYS A 53 18.77 -1.85 -4.79
CA CYS A 53 19.42 -2.22 -6.06
C CYS A 53 19.45 -1.11 -7.12
N TYR A 54 18.73 -0.01 -6.87
CA TYR A 54 18.62 1.17 -7.73
C TYR A 54 18.14 0.92 -9.17
N ALA A 55 17.64 -0.27 -9.49
CA ALA A 55 17.11 -0.55 -10.83
C ALA A 55 15.98 0.39 -11.24
N CYS A 56 15.14 0.81 -10.27
CA CYS A 56 14.05 1.77 -10.46
C CYS A 56 14.51 3.20 -10.72
N LYS A 57 15.80 3.54 -10.48
CA LYS A 57 16.39 4.87 -10.64
C LYS A 57 17.14 5.06 -11.95
N ARG A 58 17.37 3.99 -12.69
CA ARG A 58 18.09 4.07 -13.98
C ARG A 58 17.17 4.64 -15.06
N MET A 59 17.36 5.89 -15.44
CA MET A 59 16.49 6.64 -16.37
C MET A 59 16.26 5.93 -17.71
N ASN A 60 17.24 5.19 -18.23
CA ASN A 60 17.11 4.41 -19.47
C ASN A 60 16.88 2.92 -19.22
N GLY A 61 16.60 2.52 -17.98
CA GLY A 61 16.39 1.13 -17.60
C GLY A 61 14.94 0.70 -17.76
N LYS A 62 14.72 -0.59 -18.05
CA LYS A 62 13.38 -1.20 -18.15
C LYS A 62 12.52 -1.08 -16.88
N SER A 63 13.15 -0.80 -15.75
CA SER A 63 12.50 -0.66 -14.44
C SER A 63 12.44 0.77 -13.93
N CYS A 64 12.70 1.79 -14.77
CA CYS A 64 12.58 3.19 -14.36
C CYS A 64 11.16 3.46 -13.83
N GLY A 65 11.06 4.06 -12.64
CA GLY A 65 9.78 4.36 -11.99
C GLY A 65 9.00 3.14 -11.46
N LYS A 66 9.59 1.93 -11.44
CA LYS A 66 8.97 0.71 -10.88
C LYS A 66 9.99 -0.20 -10.22
N CYS A 67 9.59 -0.96 -9.21
CA CYS A 67 10.49 -1.90 -8.58
C CYS A 67 10.96 -2.98 -9.55
N GLY A 68 12.30 -3.13 -9.69
CA GLY A 68 12.91 -4.12 -10.59
C GLY A 68 13.03 -5.52 -9.99
N LYS A 69 12.85 -5.67 -8.67
CA LYS A 69 12.91 -6.96 -8.00
C LYS A 69 11.70 -7.81 -8.37
N LYS A 70 11.95 -9.08 -8.68
CA LYS A 70 10.93 -10.07 -9.06
C LYS A 70 10.64 -11.02 -7.90
N ASP A 71 9.41 -11.02 -7.44
CA ASP A 71 8.84 -11.90 -6.42
C ASP A 71 7.30 -11.81 -6.47
N ASP A 72 6.61 -12.41 -5.49
CA ASP A 72 5.16 -12.57 -5.50
C ASP A 72 4.40 -11.25 -5.60
N ILE A 73 4.93 -10.14 -5.06
CA ILE A 73 4.24 -8.83 -5.13
C ILE A 73 4.55 -8.02 -6.38
N SER A 74 5.40 -8.50 -7.27
CA SER A 74 5.82 -7.70 -8.44
C SER A 74 4.65 -7.29 -9.34
N GLY A 75 3.72 -8.21 -9.59
CA GLY A 75 2.48 -7.94 -10.33
C GLY A 75 1.56 -7.00 -9.55
N LEU A 76 1.43 -7.25 -8.26
CA LEU A 76 0.61 -6.46 -7.35
C LEU A 76 1.06 -4.99 -7.27
N LEU A 77 2.35 -4.73 -7.16
CA LEU A 77 2.90 -3.37 -7.16
C LEU A 77 2.50 -2.60 -8.43
N PHE A 78 2.50 -3.27 -9.59
CA PHE A 78 2.06 -2.68 -10.83
C PHE A 78 0.56 -2.39 -10.84
N GLU A 79 -0.27 -3.31 -10.37
CA GLU A 79 -1.72 -3.11 -10.27
C GLU A 79 -2.06 -1.95 -9.33
N VAL A 80 -1.47 -1.94 -8.11
CA VAL A 80 -1.71 -0.91 -7.10
C VAL A 80 -1.28 0.47 -7.60
N SER A 81 -0.16 0.56 -8.32
CA SER A 81 0.32 1.84 -8.87
C SER A 81 -0.60 2.47 -9.91
N ARG A 82 -1.57 1.72 -10.42
CA ARG A 82 -2.57 2.16 -11.42
C ARG A 82 -3.97 2.28 -10.84
N ALA A 83 -4.12 2.09 -9.55
CA ALA A 83 -5.41 2.25 -8.88
C ALA A 83 -5.84 3.71 -8.85
N GLU A 84 -7.12 3.94 -8.78
CA GLU A 84 -7.71 5.27 -8.62
C GLU A 84 -7.79 5.70 -7.16
N GLY A 85 -7.59 4.78 -6.23
CA GLY A 85 -7.51 5.02 -4.80
C GLY A 85 -7.00 3.81 -4.03
N ILE A 86 -6.47 4.04 -2.84
CA ILE A 86 -6.00 2.99 -1.94
C ILE A 86 -6.46 3.26 -0.51
N VAL A 87 -6.92 2.22 0.16
CA VAL A 87 -7.21 2.25 1.60
C VAL A 87 -6.29 1.24 2.28
N ILE A 88 -5.53 1.69 3.25
CA ILE A 88 -4.55 0.89 3.96
C ILE A 88 -5.00 0.75 5.41
N GLY A 89 -5.32 -0.49 5.82
CA GLY A 89 -5.60 -0.82 7.21
C GLY A 89 -4.42 -1.52 7.86
N SER A 90 -4.08 -1.08 9.06
CA SER A 90 -2.93 -1.59 9.78
C SER A 90 -3.10 -1.55 11.28
N PRO A 91 -2.71 -2.59 12.03
CA PRO A 91 -2.45 -2.45 13.43
C PRO A 91 -1.19 -1.58 13.63
N VAL A 92 -1.11 -0.93 14.79
CA VAL A 92 0.10 -0.24 15.22
C VAL A 92 0.85 -1.15 16.19
N TYR A 93 2.09 -1.50 15.86
CA TYR A 93 3.00 -2.28 16.70
C TYR A 93 4.25 -1.47 16.96
N PHE A 94 4.62 -1.32 18.24
CA PHE A 94 5.81 -0.54 18.64
C PHE A 94 5.84 0.87 18.02
N HIS A 95 4.70 1.55 18.03
CA HIS A 95 4.51 2.91 17.47
C HIS A 95 4.67 3.01 15.94
N ASP A 96 4.63 1.90 15.21
CA ASP A 96 4.78 1.88 13.76
C ASP A 96 3.89 0.83 13.10
N ILE A 97 3.84 0.87 11.77
CA ILE A 97 3.18 -0.15 10.95
C ILE A 97 3.99 -1.47 10.96
N PRO A 98 3.36 -2.63 10.79
CA PRO A 98 4.05 -3.91 10.69
C PRO A 98 5.11 -3.92 9.59
N GLY A 99 6.24 -4.58 9.83
CA GLY A 99 7.38 -4.64 8.91
C GLY A 99 7.01 -5.14 7.51
N GLN A 100 6.03 -6.04 7.40
CA GLN A 100 5.56 -6.54 6.11
C GLN A 100 4.88 -5.44 5.29
N LEU A 101 4.03 -4.62 5.92
CA LEU A 101 3.42 -3.47 5.25
C LEU A 101 4.48 -2.42 4.89
N ARG A 102 5.43 -2.13 5.77
CA ARG A 102 6.54 -1.23 5.48
C ARG A 102 7.32 -1.69 4.25
N SER A 103 7.64 -2.97 4.17
CA SER A 103 8.33 -3.57 3.02
C SER A 103 7.59 -3.38 1.70
N LEU A 104 6.26 -3.47 1.73
CA LEU A 104 5.41 -3.15 0.56
C LEU A 104 5.50 -1.66 0.20
N MET A 105 5.33 -0.78 1.21
CA MET A 105 5.35 0.67 1.01
C MET A 105 6.68 1.16 0.43
N GLU A 106 7.80 0.65 0.91
CA GLU A 106 9.12 0.96 0.36
C GLU A 106 9.19 0.65 -1.14
N ARG A 107 8.70 -0.51 -1.55
CA ARG A 107 8.76 -0.95 -2.94
C ARG A 107 7.69 -0.32 -3.83
N LEU A 108 6.61 0.16 -3.24
CA LEU A 108 5.56 0.89 -3.96
C LEU A 108 5.95 2.35 -4.19
N LEU A 109 6.49 3.03 -3.19
CA LEU A 109 6.69 4.48 -3.21
C LEU A 109 8.09 4.90 -3.65
N TYR A 110 9.14 4.20 -3.17
CA TYR A 110 10.52 4.57 -3.49
C TYR A 110 10.84 4.67 -4.99
N PRO A 111 10.28 3.82 -5.87
CA PRO A 111 10.53 3.95 -7.30
C PRO A 111 10.19 5.32 -7.91
N TYR A 112 9.19 6.00 -7.36
CA TYR A 112 8.70 7.28 -7.88
C TYR A 112 9.45 8.49 -7.36
N LEU A 113 10.22 8.36 -6.30
CA LEU A 113 11.01 9.45 -5.74
C LEU A 113 12.27 9.68 -6.57
N VAL A 114 12.46 10.89 -7.07
CA VAL A 114 13.68 11.29 -7.81
C VAL A 114 14.51 12.21 -6.92
N TYR A 115 15.80 11.90 -6.86
CA TYR A 115 16.80 12.68 -6.14
C TYR A 115 17.50 13.62 -7.13
N GLY A 116 17.48 14.91 -6.87
CA GLY A 116 18.13 15.95 -7.66
C GLY A 116 18.45 17.14 -6.78
N LYS A 117 18.54 18.33 -7.35
CA LYS A 117 18.63 19.58 -6.57
C LYS A 117 17.40 19.75 -5.67
N GLU A 118 16.25 19.29 -6.15
CA GLU A 118 15.01 19.20 -5.41
C GLU A 118 14.46 17.77 -5.50
N TYR A 119 13.75 17.34 -4.47
CA TYR A 119 13.06 16.06 -4.47
C TYR A 119 11.73 16.21 -5.21
N TYR A 120 11.47 15.34 -6.17
CA TYR A 120 10.19 15.33 -6.87
C TYR A 120 9.72 13.90 -7.15
N SER A 121 8.44 13.75 -7.43
CA SER A 121 7.81 12.46 -7.74
C SER A 121 7.54 12.35 -9.24
N ILE A 122 7.88 11.19 -9.80
CA ILE A 122 7.50 10.78 -11.15
C ILE A 122 6.30 9.83 -11.15
N ALA A 123 5.52 9.81 -10.08
CA ALA A 123 4.30 9.01 -10.03
C ALA A 123 3.33 9.42 -11.15
N PRO A 124 2.67 8.46 -11.81
CA PRO A 124 1.83 8.74 -12.98
C PRO A 124 0.58 9.55 -12.64
N CYS A 125 0.15 9.53 -11.40
CA CYS A 125 -1.02 10.26 -10.92
C CYS A 125 -0.92 10.55 -9.41
N LYS A 126 -1.75 11.48 -8.94
CA LYS A 126 -2.02 11.66 -7.51
C LYS A 126 -3.13 10.69 -7.13
N MET A 127 -2.81 9.69 -6.34
CA MET A 127 -3.75 8.67 -5.91
C MET A 127 -4.28 9.00 -4.50
N PRO A 128 -5.59 9.21 -4.32
CA PRO A 128 -6.19 9.34 -3.01
C PRO A 128 -5.85 8.14 -2.14
N THR A 129 -5.36 8.40 -0.93
CA THR A 129 -4.95 7.35 -0.01
C THR A 129 -5.54 7.61 1.37
N ALA A 130 -6.17 6.59 1.95
CA ALA A 130 -6.67 6.62 3.31
C ALA A 130 -5.97 5.56 4.16
N PHE A 131 -5.72 5.89 5.43
CA PHE A 131 -5.16 4.97 6.42
C PHE A 131 -6.17 4.74 7.54
N ILE A 132 -6.32 3.48 7.94
CA ILE A 132 -7.11 3.05 9.08
C ILE A 132 -6.18 2.31 10.03
N TYR A 133 -5.91 2.93 11.19
CA TYR A 133 -5.08 2.32 12.22
C TYR A 133 -5.93 1.72 13.33
N THR A 134 -5.52 0.55 13.81
CA THR A 134 -6.06 -0.07 15.01
C THR A 134 -4.96 -0.19 16.05
N MET A 135 -5.23 0.28 17.25
CA MET A 135 -4.27 0.21 18.36
C MET A 135 -5.03 -0.02 19.67
N ASN A 136 -4.36 -0.63 20.63
CA ASN A 136 -4.86 -0.79 21.99
C ASN A 136 -4.29 0.32 22.88
N ALA A 137 -4.67 1.57 22.55
CA ALA A 137 -4.31 2.76 23.34
C ALA A 137 -5.56 3.60 23.55
N THR A 138 -5.71 4.15 24.75
CA THR A 138 -6.75 5.13 25.06
C THR A 138 -6.32 6.52 24.61
N GLU A 139 -7.27 7.37 24.22
CA GLU A 139 -7.00 8.76 23.82
C GLU A 139 -6.50 9.64 24.98
N GLU A 140 -6.53 9.11 26.19
CA GLU A 140 -6.07 9.84 27.37
C GLU A 140 -4.56 9.66 27.54
N LYS A 141 -3.79 10.59 26.94
CA LYS A 141 -2.55 11.13 27.53
C LYS A 141 -2.14 12.41 26.83
#